data_c858ea03ca93a5ebfaf9154ed6ba7d88
#
_entry.id   c858ea03ca93a5ebfaf9154ed6ba7d88
#
_cell.length_a   1.000
_cell.length_b   1.000
_cell.length_c   1.000
_cell.angle_alpha   90.00
_cell.angle_beta   90.00
_cell.angle_gamma   90.00
#
_symmetry.space_group_name_H-M   'P 1'
#
loop_
_entity.id
_entity.type
_entity.pdbx_description
1 polymer ?
#
loop_
_entity_poly.entity_id
_entity_poly.type
_entity_poly.pdbx_seq_one_letter_code
_entity_poly.pdbx_strand_id
1 'polypeptide(L)'
;MSASTSQTATPLDAAAVKADFPLLQREVNGSPIVYLDSGATSQKPRQVLKVIDAYYHEINANVHRGAYHIAELATSAMEQARAKVQRFIAAPSSSEIIFTKNATEAINLVAHSWGRTNLSEDDVVLITGLEHHANIVPWHQLAAERGVEVRWIPLTDDGRLDLHDLDSLLEGVRLVSLSSASNVLGTLTPVRELADAAHAVGALCLVDASQSVPHLPTDVTEWDCDFVAFTGHKMCGPTGIGVLWGRSELLEAMPPFMGGGEMILDVTMEGFTPNELPWKFEAGTPPIAQIIGLGAAVDYLDSIGMDSVRAHEMALTDYALRTLADRHGDDLLIHGPSAVADRGGVLSMCYRDIHPHDLSQVLDQRGVCVRAGHHCAKPLMRLLGVGATARASLYIYNDESDIDALSEALTEAGDFFAHQPA
;
A
#
# COMPACT_ATOMS: atom_id res chain seq x y z
N MET A 1 12.58 28.14 -16.04
CA MET A 1 12.62 28.40 -14.60
C MET A 1 11.26 28.98 -14.21
N SER A 2 10.29 28.13 -13.93
CA SER A 2 9.01 28.55 -13.36
C SER A 2 9.10 28.26 -11.87
N ALA A 3 9.09 29.30 -11.05
CA ALA A 3 9.03 29.16 -9.61
C ALA A 3 7.67 28.57 -9.24
N SER A 4 7.65 27.29 -8.87
CA SER A 4 6.53 26.69 -8.18
C SER A 4 6.33 27.46 -6.87
N THR A 5 5.27 28.25 -6.79
CA THR A 5 4.79 28.80 -5.53
C THR A 5 4.36 27.62 -4.67
N SER A 6 5.17 27.28 -3.67
CA SER A 6 4.76 26.35 -2.62
C SER A 6 3.51 26.93 -1.96
N GLN A 7 2.34 26.44 -2.33
CA GLN A 7 1.14 26.64 -1.51
C GLN A 7 1.46 25.96 -0.16
N THR A 8 1.48 26.73 0.91
CA THR A 8 1.56 26.17 2.26
C THR A 8 0.36 25.24 2.45
N ALA A 9 0.64 23.93 2.63
CA ALA A 9 -0.40 22.94 2.86
C ALA A 9 -1.30 23.41 4.02
N THR A 10 -2.62 23.35 3.81
CA THR A 10 -3.57 23.71 4.88
C THR A 10 -3.42 22.68 6.00
N PRO A 11 -3.26 23.09 7.27
CA PRO A 11 -3.22 22.14 8.38
C PRO A 11 -4.46 21.25 8.39
N LEU A 12 -4.27 19.93 8.49
CA LEU A 12 -5.35 18.97 8.57
C LEU A 12 -6.00 19.05 9.96
N ASP A 13 -7.32 19.18 10.01
CA ASP A 13 -8.08 19.04 11.25
C ASP A 13 -8.41 17.56 11.47
N ALA A 14 -7.52 16.84 12.18
CA ALA A 14 -7.66 15.40 12.43
C ALA A 14 -8.94 15.07 13.21
N ALA A 15 -9.42 15.94 14.09
CA ALA A 15 -10.66 15.73 14.85
C ALA A 15 -11.90 15.79 13.93
N ALA A 16 -11.94 16.75 13.02
CA ALA A 16 -13.00 16.84 12.01
C ALA A 16 -12.96 15.62 11.07
N VAL A 17 -11.77 15.21 10.62
CA VAL A 17 -11.59 14.00 9.81
C VAL A 17 -12.03 12.76 10.58
N LYS A 18 -11.60 12.57 11.83
CA LYS A 18 -11.96 11.40 12.69
C LYS A 18 -13.46 11.26 12.86
N ALA A 19 -14.22 12.38 12.88
CA ALA A 19 -15.69 12.38 12.99
C ALA A 19 -16.38 11.73 11.77
N ASP A 20 -15.76 11.69 10.61
CA ASP A 20 -16.27 11.02 9.41
C ASP A 20 -16.21 9.48 9.48
N PHE A 21 -15.46 8.92 10.42
CA PHE A 21 -15.22 7.48 10.55
C PHE A 21 -16.10 6.86 11.65
N PRO A 22 -17.21 6.18 11.30
CA PRO A 22 -18.17 5.69 12.31
C PRO A 22 -17.57 4.71 13.31
N LEU A 23 -16.61 3.87 12.88
CA LEU A 23 -15.95 2.92 13.76
C LEU A 23 -15.16 3.63 14.88
N LEU A 24 -14.51 4.74 14.56
CA LEU A 24 -13.67 5.50 15.49
C LEU A 24 -14.46 6.28 16.53
N GLN A 25 -15.80 6.31 16.40
CA GLN A 25 -16.73 6.91 17.38
C GLN A 25 -17.19 5.92 18.45
N ARG A 26 -16.67 4.68 18.41
CA ARG A 26 -17.05 3.62 19.35
C ARG A 26 -16.07 3.54 20.51
N GLU A 27 -16.52 2.89 21.59
CA GLU A 27 -15.68 2.46 22.70
C GLU A 27 -15.39 0.97 22.59
N VAL A 28 -14.18 0.59 22.99
CA VAL A 28 -13.74 -0.81 23.14
C VAL A 28 -13.16 -0.96 24.55
N ASN A 29 -13.57 -2.01 25.26
CA ASN A 29 -13.16 -2.26 26.65
C ASN A 29 -13.45 -1.07 27.60
N GLY A 30 -14.44 -0.24 27.30
CA GLY A 30 -14.79 0.96 28.08
C GLY A 30 -13.90 2.16 27.84
N SER A 31 -13.06 2.13 26.80
CA SER A 31 -12.19 3.23 26.37
C SER A 31 -12.47 3.64 24.93
N PRO A 32 -12.27 4.91 24.55
CA PRO A 32 -12.28 5.32 23.15
C PRO A 32 -11.27 4.54 22.32
N ILE A 33 -11.62 4.24 21.05
CA ILE A 33 -10.69 3.55 20.15
C ILE A 33 -9.56 4.48 19.73
N VAL A 34 -8.33 4.06 20.00
CA VAL A 34 -7.09 4.62 19.47
C VAL A 34 -6.58 3.66 18.39
N TYR A 35 -6.95 3.92 17.13
CA TYR A 35 -6.68 2.99 16.03
C TYR A 35 -5.34 3.32 15.36
N LEU A 36 -4.32 2.53 15.67
CA LEU A 36 -2.94 2.65 15.18
C LEU A 36 -2.51 1.43 14.33
N ASP A 37 -3.44 0.84 13.57
CA ASP A 37 -3.12 -0.28 12.65
C ASP A 37 -3.51 0.03 11.19
N SER A 38 -3.41 1.30 10.78
CA SER A 38 -3.75 1.75 9.42
C SER A 38 -2.87 1.13 8.33
N GLY A 39 -1.62 0.82 8.64
CA GLY A 39 -0.71 0.10 7.74
C GLY A 39 -1.16 -1.33 7.41
N ALA A 40 -2.09 -1.91 8.19
CA ALA A 40 -2.74 -3.18 7.85
C ALA A 40 -4.03 -2.96 7.06
N THR A 41 -4.90 -2.07 7.52
CA THR A 41 -6.11 -1.59 6.81
C THR A 41 -6.53 -0.26 7.41
N SER A 42 -6.85 0.74 6.60
CA SER A 42 -7.43 2.00 7.09
C SER A 42 -8.91 1.82 7.47
N GLN A 43 -9.45 2.72 8.27
CA GLN A 43 -10.90 2.80 8.50
C GLN A 43 -11.60 3.41 7.28
N LYS A 44 -12.94 3.32 7.24
CA LYS A 44 -13.77 3.75 6.10
C LYS A 44 -14.61 4.95 6.51
N PRO A 45 -14.50 6.09 5.79
CA PRO A 45 -15.33 7.24 6.06
C PRO A 45 -16.78 6.99 5.63
N ARG A 46 -17.70 7.70 6.26
CA ARG A 46 -19.14 7.62 6.00
C ARG A 46 -19.49 7.79 4.52
N GLN A 47 -18.77 8.65 3.82
CA GLN A 47 -18.94 8.94 2.41
C GLN A 47 -18.73 7.67 1.54
N VAL A 48 -17.69 6.90 1.82
CA VAL A 48 -17.41 5.64 1.11
C VAL A 48 -18.47 4.58 1.43
N LEU A 49 -18.83 4.44 2.70
CA LEU A 49 -19.87 3.47 3.13
C LEU A 49 -21.21 3.76 2.46
N LYS A 50 -21.60 5.06 2.39
CA LYS A 50 -22.86 5.50 1.78
C LYS A 50 -22.90 5.18 0.27
N VAL A 51 -21.81 5.36 -0.45
CA VAL A 51 -21.77 5.12 -1.90
C VAL A 51 -21.89 3.62 -2.21
N ILE A 52 -21.27 2.75 -1.41
CA ILE A 52 -21.38 1.29 -1.55
C ILE A 52 -22.83 0.84 -1.25
N ASP A 53 -23.43 1.38 -0.20
CA ASP A 53 -24.83 1.10 0.16
C ASP A 53 -25.80 1.55 -0.93
N ALA A 54 -25.63 2.77 -1.45
CA ALA A 54 -26.44 3.33 -2.53
C ALA A 54 -26.35 2.50 -3.83
N TYR A 55 -25.15 1.98 -4.16
CA TYR A 55 -25.01 1.10 -5.33
C TYR A 55 -25.96 -0.08 -5.25
N TYR A 56 -25.99 -0.80 -4.14
CA TYR A 56 -26.86 -1.99 -3.99
C TYR A 56 -28.35 -1.65 -3.92
N HIS A 57 -28.73 -0.49 -3.38
CA HIS A 57 -30.11 -0.08 -3.27
C HIS A 57 -30.68 0.53 -4.54
N GLU A 58 -29.87 1.19 -5.36
CA GLU A 58 -30.36 2.08 -6.41
C GLU A 58 -29.98 1.62 -7.83
N ILE A 59 -28.74 1.10 -8.03
CA ILE A 59 -28.19 0.84 -9.37
C ILE A 59 -27.51 -0.52 -9.53
N ASN A 60 -27.79 -1.49 -8.65
CA ASN A 60 -27.17 -2.81 -8.73
C ASN A 60 -27.55 -3.54 -10.02
N ALA A 61 -26.63 -3.56 -10.97
CA ALA A 61 -26.74 -4.27 -12.25
C ALA A 61 -25.36 -4.70 -12.73
N ASN A 62 -25.32 -5.71 -13.63
CA ASN A 62 -24.09 -6.04 -14.33
C ASN A 62 -23.72 -4.92 -15.33
N VAL A 63 -22.43 -4.72 -15.53
CA VAL A 63 -21.86 -3.61 -16.33
C VAL A 63 -21.59 -4.00 -17.77
N HIS A 64 -21.32 -3.02 -18.63
CA HIS A 64 -20.90 -3.06 -20.03
C HIS A 64 -21.94 -3.61 -21.02
N ARG A 65 -22.57 -4.77 -20.78
CA ARG A 65 -23.45 -5.45 -21.75
C ARG A 65 -24.94 -5.28 -21.51
N GLY A 66 -25.33 -4.62 -20.41
CA GLY A 66 -26.73 -4.39 -20.08
C GLY A 66 -27.31 -3.23 -20.90
N ALA A 67 -28.31 -3.51 -21.75
CA ALA A 67 -28.99 -2.50 -22.56
C ALA A 67 -30.22 -1.94 -21.82
N TYR A 68 -30.10 -1.59 -20.55
CA TYR A 68 -31.16 -1.01 -19.73
C TYR A 68 -30.58 0.00 -18.71
N HIS A 69 -31.39 0.96 -18.32
CA HIS A 69 -30.99 2.17 -17.64
C HIS A 69 -30.10 1.97 -16.40
N ILE A 70 -30.46 1.06 -15.50
CA ILE A 70 -29.65 0.83 -14.28
C ILE A 70 -28.28 0.20 -14.60
N ALA A 71 -28.14 -0.59 -15.69
CA ALA A 71 -26.83 -1.10 -16.12
C ALA A 71 -25.95 0.01 -16.73
N GLU A 72 -26.54 0.98 -17.41
CA GLU A 72 -25.84 2.18 -17.91
C GLU A 72 -25.33 3.02 -16.72
N LEU A 73 -26.16 3.20 -15.67
CA LEU A 73 -25.76 3.91 -14.47
C LEU A 73 -24.61 3.20 -13.73
N ALA A 74 -24.71 1.87 -13.55
CA ALA A 74 -23.67 1.07 -12.92
C ALA A 74 -22.35 1.13 -13.70
N THR A 75 -22.42 0.98 -15.05
CA THR A 75 -21.25 1.07 -15.93
C THR A 75 -20.62 2.46 -15.84
N SER A 76 -21.42 3.51 -15.93
CA SER A 76 -20.94 4.90 -15.83
C SER A 76 -20.26 5.16 -14.46
N ALA A 77 -20.85 4.72 -13.36
CA ALA A 77 -20.28 4.89 -12.03
C ALA A 77 -18.93 4.14 -11.88
N MET A 78 -18.84 2.93 -12.43
CA MET A 78 -17.61 2.13 -12.41
C MET A 78 -16.48 2.79 -13.22
N GLU A 79 -16.78 3.22 -14.47
CA GLU A 79 -15.77 3.86 -15.33
C GLU A 79 -15.37 5.27 -14.82
N GLN A 80 -16.29 5.99 -14.18
CA GLN A 80 -15.93 7.22 -13.46
C GLN A 80 -14.96 6.94 -12.31
N ALA A 81 -15.13 5.84 -11.56
CA ALA A 81 -14.18 5.46 -10.52
C ALA A 81 -12.78 5.16 -11.10
N ARG A 82 -12.72 4.48 -12.26
CA ARG A 82 -11.46 4.25 -13.00
C ARG A 82 -10.78 5.58 -13.38
N ALA A 83 -11.53 6.51 -13.93
CA ALA A 83 -11.03 7.83 -14.30
C ALA A 83 -10.55 8.66 -13.07
N LYS A 84 -11.18 8.48 -11.89
CA LYS A 84 -10.72 9.10 -10.63
C LYS A 84 -9.38 8.52 -10.20
N VAL A 85 -9.26 7.19 -10.18
CA VAL A 85 -7.99 6.50 -9.86
C VAL A 85 -6.88 6.94 -10.81
N GLN A 86 -7.16 7.01 -12.12
CA GLN A 86 -6.23 7.49 -13.14
C GLN A 86 -5.67 8.88 -12.80
N ARG A 87 -6.55 9.84 -12.46
CA ARG A 87 -6.13 11.20 -12.10
C ARG A 87 -5.37 11.23 -10.78
N PHE A 88 -5.80 10.44 -9.80
CA PHE A 88 -5.21 10.40 -8.46
C PHE A 88 -3.72 10.00 -8.44
N ILE A 89 -3.30 9.16 -9.37
CA ILE A 89 -1.91 8.74 -9.53
C ILE A 89 -1.23 9.39 -10.76
N ALA A 90 -1.86 10.40 -11.35
CA ALA A 90 -1.40 11.11 -12.56
C ALA A 90 -1.09 10.16 -13.75
N ALA A 91 -1.79 9.04 -13.88
CA ALA A 91 -1.59 8.11 -14.99
C ALA A 91 -2.04 8.77 -16.32
N PRO A 92 -1.33 8.51 -17.45
CA PRO A 92 -1.64 9.10 -18.76
C PRO A 92 -3.03 8.73 -19.28
N SER A 93 -3.48 7.50 -19.07
CA SER A 93 -4.75 6.98 -19.58
C SER A 93 -5.50 6.14 -18.56
N SER A 94 -6.84 6.20 -18.59
CA SER A 94 -7.67 5.28 -17.80
C SER A 94 -7.59 3.83 -18.31
N SER A 95 -7.21 3.59 -19.56
CA SER A 95 -6.98 2.24 -20.10
C SER A 95 -5.76 1.55 -19.48
N GLU A 96 -4.89 2.29 -18.82
CA GLU A 96 -3.74 1.78 -18.06
C GLU A 96 -4.08 1.36 -16.61
N ILE A 97 -5.31 1.62 -16.18
CA ILE A 97 -5.81 1.26 -14.85
C ILE A 97 -6.55 -0.07 -14.92
N ILE A 98 -5.98 -1.11 -14.30
CA ILE A 98 -6.54 -2.44 -14.24
C ILE A 98 -7.01 -2.71 -12.81
N PHE A 99 -8.26 -3.06 -12.64
CA PHE A 99 -8.78 -3.45 -11.34
C PHE A 99 -8.46 -4.90 -11.03
N THR A 100 -7.92 -5.11 -9.83
CA THR A 100 -7.61 -6.41 -9.24
C THR A 100 -8.30 -6.51 -7.88
N LYS A 101 -8.26 -7.67 -7.24
CA LYS A 101 -8.85 -7.79 -5.89
C LYS A 101 -7.99 -7.16 -4.78
N ASN A 102 -6.69 -6.95 -5.02
CA ASN A 102 -5.73 -6.30 -4.12
C ASN A 102 -4.37 -6.16 -4.81
N ALA A 103 -3.40 -5.46 -4.18
CA ALA A 103 -2.03 -5.32 -4.70
C ALA A 103 -1.32 -6.68 -4.90
N THR A 104 -1.59 -7.68 -4.06
CA THR A 104 -1.03 -9.02 -4.24
C THR A 104 -1.41 -9.62 -5.59
N GLU A 105 -2.67 -9.51 -5.99
CA GLU A 105 -3.11 -9.97 -7.32
C GLU A 105 -2.49 -9.14 -8.43
N ALA A 106 -2.35 -7.82 -8.26
CA ALA A 106 -1.71 -6.93 -9.22
C ALA A 106 -0.25 -7.34 -9.49
N ILE A 107 0.54 -7.57 -8.45
CA ILE A 107 1.92 -8.04 -8.58
C ILE A 107 1.98 -9.45 -9.20
N ASN A 108 1.08 -10.36 -8.80
CA ASN A 108 0.98 -11.69 -9.41
C ASN A 108 0.60 -11.61 -10.89
N LEU A 109 -0.26 -10.68 -11.30
CA LEU A 109 -0.59 -10.45 -12.70
C LEU A 109 0.67 -10.13 -13.51
N VAL A 110 1.51 -9.21 -13.03
CA VAL A 110 2.80 -8.90 -13.69
C VAL A 110 3.70 -10.13 -13.73
N ALA A 111 3.87 -10.84 -12.61
CA ALA A 111 4.72 -12.03 -12.55
C ALA A 111 4.24 -13.14 -13.49
N HIS A 112 2.93 -13.41 -13.53
CA HIS A 112 2.35 -14.49 -14.34
C HIS A 112 2.20 -14.13 -15.83
N SER A 113 1.89 -12.90 -16.16
CA SER A 113 1.71 -12.45 -17.53
C SER A 113 3.04 -11.99 -18.14
N TRP A 114 3.60 -10.89 -17.66
CA TRP A 114 4.87 -10.36 -18.16
C TRP A 114 6.05 -11.29 -17.81
N GLY A 115 6.18 -11.70 -16.55
CA GLY A 115 7.34 -12.45 -16.07
C GLY A 115 7.49 -13.80 -16.77
N ARG A 116 6.43 -14.60 -16.86
CA ARG A 116 6.49 -15.91 -17.56
C ARG A 116 6.79 -15.79 -19.04
N THR A 117 6.43 -14.68 -19.67
CA THR A 117 6.66 -14.48 -21.11
C THR A 117 8.05 -13.97 -21.42
N ASN A 118 8.62 -13.14 -20.54
CA ASN A 118 9.84 -12.38 -20.83
C ASN A 118 11.07 -12.80 -20.01
N LEU A 119 10.88 -13.59 -18.95
CA LEU A 119 11.99 -14.04 -18.10
C LEU A 119 12.32 -15.52 -18.33
N SER A 120 13.61 -15.84 -18.29
CA SER A 120 14.18 -17.17 -18.49
C SER A 120 15.30 -17.45 -17.48
N GLU A 121 15.88 -18.65 -17.51
CA GLU A 121 17.11 -18.98 -16.80
C GLU A 121 18.19 -17.95 -17.15
N ASP A 122 18.97 -17.52 -16.19
CA ASP A 122 19.98 -16.46 -16.24
C ASP A 122 19.48 -15.02 -16.15
N ASP A 123 18.17 -14.76 -16.27
CA ASP A 123 17.61 -13.43 -15.99
C ASP A 123 17.47 -13.19 -14.47
N VAL A 124 17.62 -11.95 -14.05
CA VAL A 124 17.56 -11.55 -12.64
C VAL A 124 16.34 -10.66 -12.37
N VAL A 125 15.60 -10.96 -11.30
CA VAL A 125 14.66 -10.05 -10.66
C VAL A 125 15.31 -9.48 -9.39
N LEU A 126 15.55 -8.18 -9.38
CA LEU A 126 16.12 -7.46 -8.24
C LEU A 126 15.00 -6.93 -7.36
N ILE A 127 14.97 -7.33 -6.09
CA ILE A 127 14.03 -6.85 -5.08
C ILE A 127 14.77 -6.23 -3.90
N THR A 128 14.06 -5.61 -2.95
CA THR A 128 14.72 -4.96 -1.82
C THR A 128 14.53 -5.73 -0.51
N GLY A 129 15.41 -5.46 0.48
CA GLY A 129 15.26 -5.99 1.84
C GLY A 129 14.02 -5.49 2.59
N LEU A 130 13.27 -4.52 2.03
CA LEU A 130 12.08 -3.90 2.64
C LEU A 130 10.76 -4.56 2.25
N GLU A 131 10.78 -5.57 1.36
CA GLU A 131 9.58 -6.04 0.67
C GLU A 131 8.57 -6.74 1.57
N HIS A 132 7.30 -6.44 1.31
CA HIS A 132 6.16 -7.24 1.75
C HIS A 132 6.15 -8.60 1.03
N HIS A 133 5.66 -9.66 1.67
CA HIS A 133 5.58 -11.01 1.06
C HIS A 133 4.89 -11.01 -0.31
N ALA A 134 3.95 -10.11 -0.56
CA ALA A 134 3.26 -9.97 -1.86
C ALA A 134 4.23 -9.65 -3.01
N ASN A 135 5.34 -8.95 -2.71
CA ASN A 135 6.39 -8.59 -3.66
C ASN A 135 7.67 -9.45 -3.50
N ILE A 136 7.56 -10.59 -2.83
CA ILE A 136 8.64 -11.58 -2.70
C ILE A 136 8.21 -12.92 -3.31
N VAL A 137 7.06 -13.44 -2.83
CA VAL A 137 6.63 -14.80 -3.12
C VAL A 137 6.41 -15.07 -4.61
N PRO A 138 5.77 -14.17 -5.39
CA PRO A 138 5.58 -14.37 -6.83
C PRO A 138 6.91 -14.54 -7.58
N TRP A 139 7.96 -13.81 -7.18
CA TRP A 139 9.28 -13.90 -7.80
C TRP A 139 9.98 -15.22 -7.44
N HIS A 140 9.85 -15.70 -6.21
CA HIS A 140 10.33 -17.05 -5.84
C HIS A 140 9.58 -18.17 -6.57
N GLN A 141 8.27 -18.02 -6.82
CA GLN A 141 7.51 -18.97 -7.63
C GLN A 141 8.06 -18.99 -9.06
N LEU A 142 8.30 -17.83 -9.64
CA LEU A 142 8.85 -17.68 -10.98
C LEU A 142 10.29 -18.23 -11.06
N ALA A 143 11.11 -17.99 -10.03
CA ALA A 143 12.45 -18.57 -9.90
C ALA A 143 12.41 -20.11 -9.91
N ALA A 144 11.50 -20.72 -9.14
CA ALA A 144 11.33 -22.17 -9.10
C ALA A 144 10.79 -22.74 -10.43
N GLU A 145 10.00 -21.99 -11.17
CA GLU A 145 9.39 -22.42 -12.43
C GLU A 145 10.30 -22.23 -13.64
N ARG A 146 11.09 -21.14 -13.66
CA ARG A 146 11.81 -20.65 -14.84
C ARG A 146 13.33 -20.58 -14.67
N GLY A 147 13.86 -20.82 -13.47
CA GLY A 147 15.29 -20.69 -13.19
C GLY A 147 15.79 -19.25 -12.99
N VAL A 148 14.88 -18.27 -12.89
CA VAL A 148 15.20 -16.86 -12.67
C VAL A 148 15.92 -16.67 -11.33
N GLU A 149 16.95 -15.84 -11.27
CA GLU A 149 17.59 -15.44 -10.02
C GLU A 149 16.74 -14.36 -9.32
N VAL A 150 16.56 -14.47 -8.00
CA VAL A 150 16.01 -13.39 -7.16
C VAL A 150 17.15 -12.80 -6.34
N ARG A 151 17.55 -11.57 -6.68
CA ARG A 151 18.62 -10.82 -6.02
C ARG A 151 18.05 -9.72 -5.15
N TRP A 152 18.82 -9.31 -4.13
CA TRP A 152 18.32 -8.38 -3.09
C TRP A 152 19.21 -7.16 -2.98
N ILE A 153 18.59 -5.97 -2.94
CA ILE A 153 19.24 -4.75 -2.47
C ILE A 153 19.29 -4.81 -0.94
N PRO A 154 20.50 -4.74 -0.34
CA PRO A 154 20.65 -4.79 1.11
C PRO A 154 20.15 -3.50 1.78
N LEU A 155 20.19 -3.49 3.13
CA LEU A 155 19.82 -2.34 3.94
C LEU A 155 21.02 -1.81 4.70
N THR A 156 21.02 -0.50 4.91
CA THR A 156 21.89 0.17 5.88
C THR A 156 21.43 -0.11 7.31
N ASP A 157 22.27 0.18 8.30
CA ASP A 157 21.96 -0.04 9.73
C ASP A 157 20.72 0.74 10.20
N ASP A 158 20.43 1.90 9.58
CA ASP A 158 19.24 2.71 9.87
C ASP A 158 17.99 2.30 9.07
N GLY A 159 18.06 1.21 8.30
CA GLY A 159 16.92 0.62 7.58
C GLY A 159 16.56 1.33 6.27
N ARG A 160 17.50 2.04 5.65
CA ARG A 160 17.39 2.53 4.26
C ARG A 160 18.01 1.52 3.29
N LEU A 161 17.76 1.68 2.00
CA LEU A 161 18.42 0.87 0.97
C LEU A 161 19.91 1.22 0.90
N ASP A 162 20.77 0.21 0.89
CA ASP A 162 22.19 0.38 0.60
C ASP A 162 22.42 0.28 -0.92
N LEU A 163 22.64 1.42 -1.54
CA LEU A 163 22.80 1.55 -2.99
C LEU A 163 24.28 1.66 -3.40
N HIS A 164 25.22 1.40 -2.46
CA HIS A 164 26.66 1.56 -2.75
C HIS A 164 27.12 0.71 -3.94
N ASP A 165 26.66 -0.53 -4.01
CA ASP A 165 27.04 -1.50 -5.04
C ASP A 165 25.93 -1.72 -6.09
N LEU A 166 25.04 -0.72 -6.30
CA LEU A 166 23.85 -0.85 -7.15
C LEU A 166 24.20 -1.29 -8.58
N ASP A 167 25.24 -0.74 -9.19
CA ASP A 167 25.67 -1.10 -10.54
C ASP A 167 25.97 -2.62 -10.66
N SER A 168 26.64 -3.20 -9.67
CA SER A 168 26.92 -4.64 -9.62
C SER A 168 25.65 -5.47 -9.39
N LEU A 169 24.73 -4.96 -8.57
CA LEU A 169 23.44 -5.62 -8.32
C LEU A 169 22.55 -5.65 -9.57
N LEU A 170 22.71 -4.69 -10.47
CA LEU A 170 21.95 -4.57 -11.72
C LEU A 170 22.46 -5.45 -12.86
N GLU A 171 23.60 -6.14 -12.71
CA GLU A 171 24.10 -7.05 -13.76
C GLU A 171 23.11 -8.19 -14.05
N GLY A 172 22.64 -8.30 -15.30
CA GLY A 172 21.67 -9.30 -15.75
C GLY A 172 20.22 -9.05 -15.29
N VAL A 173 19.94 -7.91 -14.62
CA VAL A 173 18.59 -7.58 -14.16
C VAL A 173 17.68 -7.27 -15.34
N ARG A 174 16.47 -7.83 -15.29
CA ARG A 174 15.38 -7.60 -16.25
C ARG A 174 14.18 -6.90 -15.59
N LEU A 175 14.09 -7.00 -14.28
CA LEU A 175 13.05 -6.32 -13.49
C LEU A 175 13.61 -5.92 -12.14
N VAL A 176 13.43 -4.65 -11.78
CA VAL A 176 13.55 -4.15 -10.41
C VAL A 176 12.14 -4.09 -9.82
N SER A 177 11.89 -4.78 -8.71
CA SER A 177 10.58 -4.74 -8.04
C SER A 177 10.76 -4.29 -6.59
N LEU A 178 10.17 -3.14 -6.25
CA LEU A 178 10.42 -2.46 -4.98
C LEU A 178 9.15 -1.93 -4.32
N SER A 179 9.15 -1.87 -2.99
CA SER A 179 8.14 -1.11 -2.23
C SER A 179 8.55 0.36 -2.17
N SER A 180 7.64 1.28 -2.51
CA SER A 180 7.89 2.73 -2.41
C SER A 180 7.94 3.23 -0.97
N ALA A 181 7.31 2.51 -0.04
CA ALA A 181 7.36 2.76 1.39
C ALA A 181 7.25 1.44 2.16
N SER A 182 8.14 1.23 3.14
CA SER A 182 8.13 0.02 3.97
C SER A 182 6.93 -0.01 4.92
N ASN A 183 6.18 -1.11 4.90
CA ASN A 183 5.09 -1.35 5.85
C ASN A 183 5.58 -1.72 7.27
N VAL A 184 6.88 -1.83 7.48
CA VAL A 184 7.52 -2.16 8.76
C VAL A 184 8.30 -0.97 9.30
N LEU A 185 9.24 -0.44 8.53
CA LEU A 185 10.15 0.62 8.98
C LEU A 185 9.62 2.03 8.69
N GLY A 186 8.61 2.12 7.82
CA GLY A 186 8.16 3.38 7.26
C GLY A 186 9.13 3.96 6.21
N THR A 187 10.31 3.40 6.05
CA THR A 187 11.33 3.89 5.10
C THR A 187 10.73 4.19 3.73
N LEU A 188 10.95 5.40 3.23
CA LEU A 188 10.63 5.79 1.87
C LEU A 188 11.79 5.42 0.95
N THR A 189 11.48 4.86 -0.22
CA THR A 189 12.51 4.44 -1.18
C THR A 189 12.65 5.47 -2.30
N PRO A 190 13.84 5.67 -2.86
CA PRO A 190 14.06 6.59 -3.97
C PRO A 190 13.59 5.96 -5.29
N VAL A 191 12.26 5.89 -5.50
CA VAL A 191 11.63 5.19 -6.64
C VAL A 191 12.19 5.66 -7.96
N ARG A 192 12.25 6.98 -8.20
CA ARG A 192 12.75 7.54 -9.46
C ARG A 192 14.20 7.14 -9.75
N GLU A 193 15.08 7.21 -8.75
CA GLU A 193 16.49 6.84 -8.90
C GLU A 193 16.65 5.36 -9.28
N LEU A 194 15.85 4.46 -8.65
CA LEU A 194 15.88 3.03 -8.94
C LEU A 194 15.24 2.71 -10.30
N ALA A 195 14.21 3.44 -10.72
CA ALA A 195 13.64 3.30 -12.05
C ALA A 195 14.62 3.74 -13.13
N ASP A 196 15.29 4.89 -12.96
CA ASP A 196 16.34 5.36 -13.88
C ASP A 196 17.49 4.35 -13.98
N ALA A 197 17.94 3.79 -12.85
CA ALA A 197 19.00 2.78 -12.82
C ALA A 197 18.57 1.46 -13.51
N ALA A 198 17.33 1.01 -13.31
CA ALA A 198 16.76 -0.14 -14.00
C ALA A 198 16.72 0.09 -15.52
N HIS A 199 16.21 1.22 -15.96
CA HIS A 199 16.11 1.58 -17.37
C HIS A 199 17.49 1.71 -18.04
N ALA A 200 18.50 2.18 -17.32
CA ALA A 200 19.87 2.31 -17.84
C ALA A 200 20.46 0.95 -18.26
N VAL A 201 20.02 -0.17 -17.66
CA VAL A 201 20.43 -1.54 -18.04
C VAL A 201 19.38 -2.26 -18.88
N GLY A 202 18.30 -1.57 -19.30
CA GLY A 202 17.20 -2.16 -20.09
C GLY A 202 16.25 -3.04 -19.29
N ALA A 203 16.23 -2.92 -17.96
CA ALA A 203 15.30 -3.58 -17.07
C ALA A 203 14.02 -2.72 -16.88
N LEU A 204 12.92 -3.37 -16.49
CA LEU A 204 11.69 -2.67 -16.07
C LEU A 204 11.68 -2.42 -14.57
N CYS A 205 10.81 -1.51 -14.13
CA CYS A 205 10.59 -1.16 -12.74
C CYS A 205 9.13 -1.37 -12.32
N LEU A 206 8.88 -2.22 -11.31
CA LEU A 206 7.59 -2.42 -10.68
C LEU A 206 7.63 -1.87 -9.25
N VAL A 207 6.61 -1.08 -8.89
CA VAL A 207 6.49 -0.45 -7.57
C VAL A 207 5.29 -0.98 -6.82
N ASP A 208 5.51 -1.60 -5.65
CA ASP A 208 4.46 -1.80 -4.65
C ASP A 208 4.23 -0.49 -3.89
N ALA A 209 3.18 0.22 -4.26
CA ALA A 209 2.80 1.51 -3.70
C ALA A 209 1.70 1.41 -2.63
N SER A 210 1.51 0.22 -2.04
CA SER A 210 0.45 -0.03 -1.06
C SER A 210 0.58 0.81 0.22
N GLN A 211 1.77 1.33 0.52
CA GLN A 211 2.04 2.20 1.67
C GLN A 211 2.42 3.63 1.28
N SER A 212 2.42 3.98 0.00
CA SER A 212 2.69 5.35 -0.44
C SER A 212 1.44 6.03 -1.00
N VAL A 213 0.70 5.37 -1.91
CA VAL A 213 -0.52 5.93 -2.50
C VAL A 213 -1.55 6.43 -1.46
N PRO A 214 -1.76 5.75 -0.30
CA PRO A 214 -2.63 6.27 0.75
C PRO A 214 -2.10 7.53 1.46
N HIS A 215 -0.78 7.76 1.46
CA HIS A 215 -0.10 8.66 2.40
C HIS A 215 0.65 9.81 1.73
N LEU A 216 0.98 9.68 0.45
CA LEU A 216 1.82 10.60 -0.30
C LEU A 216 1.18 11.00 -1.62
N PRO A 217 1.39 12.24 -2.09
CA PRO A 217 1.14 12.55 -3.50
C PRO A 217 1.88 11.55 -4.38
N THR A 218 1.19 11.00 -5.37
CA THR A 218 1.74 9.98 -6.26
C THR A 218 1.57 10.42 -7.70
N ASP A 219 2.67 10.51 -8.43
CA ASP A 219 2.70 10.75 -9.87
C ASP A 219 3.55 9.67 -10.54
N VAL A 220 2.88 8.74 -11.23
CA VAL A 220 3.56 7.61 -11.89
C VAL A 220 4.46 8.07 -13.03
N THR A 221 4.21 9.26 -13.61
CA THR A 221 5.05 9.83 -14.67
C THR A 221 6.33 10.46 -14.11
N GLU A 222 6.26 11.05 -12.90
CA GLU A 222 7.45 11.53 -12.19
C GLU A 222 8.31 10.38 -11.68
N TRP A 223 7.69 9.28 -11.26
CA TRP A 223 8.41 8.05 -10.86
C TRP A 223 9.11 7.38 -12.04
N ASP A 224 8.58 7.56 -13.26
CA ASP A 224 9.06 6.94 -14.49
C ASP A 224 9.22 5.42 -14.39
N CYS A 225 8.42 4.77 -13.58
CA CYS A 225 8.35 3.32 -13.47
C CYS A 225 7.44 2.71 -14.55
N ASP A 226 7.37 1.39 -14.62
CA ASP A 226 6.65 0.66 -15.68
C ASP A 226 5.36 0.06 -15.17
N PHE A 227 5.33 -0.32 -13.88
CA PHE A 227 4.16 -0.86 -13.20
C PHE A 227 4.03 -0.30 -11.79
N VAL A 228 2.81 -0.02 -11.35
CA VAL A 228 2.49 0.36 -9.97
C VAL A 228 1.33 -0.48 -9.47
N ALA A 229 1.49 -1.11 -8.30
CA ALA A 229 0.46 -1.90 -7.64
C ALA A 229 0.08 -1.27 -6.29
N PHE A 230 -1.23 -1.15 -6.00
CA PHE A 230 -1.71 -0.69 -4.70
C PHE A 230 -3.09 -1.25 -4.36
N THR A 231 -3.59 -0.98 -3.14
CA THR A 231 -4.80 -1.62 -2.63
C THR A 231 -5.76 -0.62 -1.99
N GLY A 232 -7.05 -0.76 -2.29
CA GLY A 232 -8.10 0.16 -1.82
C GLY A 232 -8.28 0.16 -0.30
N HIS A 233 -8.14 -0.99 0.36
CA HIS A 233 -8.43 -1.09 1.79
C HIS A 233 -7.46 -0.34 2.72
N LYS A 234 -6.34 0.17 2.20
CA LYS A 234 -5.39 1.01 2.96
C LYS A 234 -5.59 2.51 2.71
N MET A 235 -6.35 2.89 1.68
CA MET A 235 -6.63 4.28 1.29
C MET A 235 -8.11 4.66 1.50
N CYS A 236 -8.67 4.38 2.66
CA CYS A 236 -10.08 4.62 3.01
C CYS A 236 -11.10 3.83 2.17
N GLY A 237 -10.68 3.07 1.18
CA GLY A 237 -11.51 2.28 0.27
C GLY A 237 -11.90 0.92 0.84
N PRO A 238 -12.81 0.19 0.19
CA PRO A 238 -13.24 -1.13 0.62
C PRO A 238 -12.15 -2.20 0.45
N THR A 239 -12.34 -3.34 1.10
CA THR A 239 -11.60 -4.58 0.81
C THR A 239 -12.06 -5.16 -0.52
N GLY A 240 -11.25 -6.06 -1.11
CA GLY A 240 -11.62 -6.76 -2.36
C GLY A 240 -11.42 -5.93 -3.63
N ILE A 241 -10.70 -4.81 -3.53
CA ILE A 241 -10.29 -3.98 -4.66
C ILE A 241 -8.83 -3.55 -4.52
N GLY A 242 -8.08 -3.68 -5.60
CA GLY A 242 -6.74 -3.17 -5.81
C GLY A 242 -6.59 -2.65 -7.23
N VAL A 243 -5.45 -2.12 -7.53
CA VAL A 243 -5.13 -1.51 -8.82
C VAL A 243 -3.74 -1.98 -9.26
N LEU A 244 -3.64 -2.30 -10.53
CA LEU A 244 -2.40 -2.29 -11.30
C LEU A 244 -2.49 -1.14 -12.30
N TRP A 245 -1.53 -0.25 -12.24
CA TRP A 245 -1.20 0.63 -13.36
C TRP A 245 -0.01 0.04 -14.11
N GLY A 246 0.00 0.15 -15.42
CA GLY A 246 1.14 -0.23 -16.24
C GLY A 246 1.16 0.59 -17.53
N ARG A 247 2.35 0.80 -18.11
CA ARG A 247 2.48 1.49 -19.40
C ARG A 247 1.71 0.76 -20.48
N SER A 248 0.97 1.50 -21.31
CA SER A 248 0.10 0.93 -22.35
C SER A 248 0.80 -0.09 -23.23
N GLU A 249 2.01 0.23 -23.71
CA GLU A 249 2.81 -0.63 -24.59
C GLU A 249 3.19 -1.97 -23.94
N LEU A 250 3.44 -1.98 -22.64
CA LEU A 250 3.73 -3.20 -21.89
C LEU A 250 2.46 -4.03 -21.69
N LEU A 251 1.37 -3.38 -21.28
CA LEU A 251 0.09 -4.04 -21.07
C LEU A 251 -0.47 -4.64 -22.39
N GLU A 252 -0.30 -3.95 -23.52
CA GLU A 252 -0.68 -4.47 -24.83
C GLU A 252 0.12 -5.71 -25.22
N ALA A 253 1.42 -5.73 -24.94
CA ALA A 253 2.29 -6.86 -25.25
C ALA A 253 2.09 -8.07 -24.32
N MET A 254 1.60 -7.86 -23.09
CA MET A 254 1.40 -8.93 -22.11
C MET A 254 0.23 -9.84 -22.51
N PRO A 255 0.35 -11.19 -22.37
CA PRO A 255 -0.79 -12.09 -22.50
C PRO A 255 -1.83 -11.86 -21.39
N PRO A 256 -3.11 -12.23 -21.59
CA PRO A 256 -4.10 -12.20 -20.53
C PRO A 256 -3.66 -13.01 -19.30
N PHE A 257 -4.06 -12.54 -18.11
CA PHE A 257 -3.75 -13.22 -16.84
C PHE A 257 -4.75 -14.33 -16.50
N MET A 258 -6.03 -13.99 -16.57
CA MET A 258 -7.13 -14.92 -16.35
C MET A 258 -8.00 -14.99 -17.62
N GLY A 259 -8.54 -16.18 -17.93
CA GLY A 259 -9.48 -16.37 -19.02
C GLY A 259 -10.92 -16.45 -18.53
N GLY A 260 -11.86 -15.85 -19.29
CA GLY A 260 -13.28 -15.87 -18.96
C GLY A 260 -14.09 -14.92 -19.82
N GLY A 261 -15.29 -14.61 -19.39
CA GLY A 261 -16.09 -13.53 -20.00
C GLY A 261 -15.47 -12.16 -19.74
N GLU A 262 -15.93 -11.16 -20.43
CA GLU A 262 -15.53 -9.75 -20.42
C GLU A 262 -14.15 -9.48 -21.04
N MET A 263 -13.15 -10.29 -20.76
CA MET A 263 -11.77 -10.13 -21.22
C MET A 263 -11.54 -10.58 -22.68
N ILE A 264 -12.58 -10.93 -23.40
CA ILE A 264 -12.53 -11.42 -24.80
C ILE A 264 -13.35 -10.53 -25.72
N LEU A 265 -12.82 -10.31 -26.94
CA LEU A 265 -13.56 -9.78 -28.08
C LEU A 265 -14.38 -10.88 -28.77
N ASP A 266 -13.75 -12.04 -28.96
CA ASP A 266 -14.35 -13.19 -29.64
C ASP A 266 -13.86 -14.51 -29.09
N VAL A 267 -14.72 -15.53 -29.12
CA VAL A 267 -14.39 -16.92 -28.78
C VAL A 267 -14.99 -17.83 -29.80
N THR A 268 -14.16 -18.69 -30.40
CA THR A 268 -14.56 -19.74 -31.34
C THR A 268 -14.31 -21.13 -30.75
N MET A 269 -14.62 -22.17 -31.49
CA MET A 269 -14.29 -23.56 -31.09
C MET A 269 -12.77 -23.82 -31.08
N GLU A 270 -12.01 -23.04 -31.84
CA GLU A 270 -10.57 -23.20 -32.05
C GLU A 270 -9.73 -22.29 -31.17
N GLY A 271 -10.29 -21.20 -30.61
CA GLY A 271 -9.53 -20.25 -29.82
C GLY A 271 -10.31 -18.99 -29.41
N PHE A 272 -9.58 -18.00 -28.96
CA PHE A 272 -10.18 -16.71 -28.56
C PHE A 272 -9.29 -15.53 -28.95
N THR A 273 -9.92 -14.36 -29.08
CA THR A 273 -9.24 -13.07 -29.23
C THR A 273 -9.45 -12.28 -27.94
N PRO A 274 -8.37 -11.84 -27.25
CA PRO A 274 -8.50 -11.02 -26.05
C PRO A 274 -9.11 -9.65 -26.38
N ASN A 275 -9.75 -9.06 -25.39
CA ASN A 275 -10.31 -7.71 -25.47
C ASN A 275 -9.19 -6.65 -25.44
N GLU A 276 -9.55 -5.40 -25.67
CA GLU A 276 -8.69 -4.23 -25.52
C GLU A 276 -8.42 -3.92 -24.03
N LEU A 277 -7.44 -3.06 -23.75
CA LEU A 277 -7.18 -2.52 -22.42
C LEU A 277 -8.35 -1.65 -21.93
N PRO A 278 -8.66 -1.67 -20.67
CA PRO A 278 -8.12 -2.48 -19.57
C PRO A 278 -8.76 -3.88 -19.46
N TRP A 279 -9.86 -4.13 -20.15
CA TRP A 279 -10.75 -5.30 -20.02
C TRP A 279 -10.04 -6.63 -20.31
N LYS A 280 -8.99 -6.63 -21.11
CA LYS A 280 -8.09 -7.77 -21.34
C LYS A 280 -7.63 -8.47 -20.06
N PHE A 281 -7.51 -7.72 -18.94
CA PHE A 281 -7.04 -8.22 -17.64
C PHE A 281 -8.15 -8.33 -16.60
N GLU A 282 -9.39 -7.97 -16.93
CA GLU A 282 -10.53 -7.95 -16.01
C GLU A 282 -11.55 -9.06 -16.39
N ALA A 283 -11.18 -10.32 -16.11
CA ALA A 283 -12.01 -11.47 -16.44
C ALA A 283 -13.18 -11.68 -15.47
N GLY A 284 -14.37 -11.87 -16.00
CA GLY A 284 -15.60 -12.11 -15.24
C GLY A 284 -16.25 -10.81 -14.74
N THR A 285 -17.40 -10.94 -14.06
CA THR A 285 -18.08 -9.78 -13.47
C THR A 285 -17.18 -9.12 -12.44
N PRO A 286 -16.81 -7.83 -12.58
CA PRO A 286 -15.91 -7.16 -11.68
C PRO A 286 -16.59 -6.86 -10.32
N PRO A 287 -15.81 -6.54 -9.27
CA PRO A 287 -16.34 -6.13 -7.97
C PRO A 287 -16.88 -4.68 -8.02
N ILE A 288 -18.01 -4.46 -8.71
CA ILE A 288 -18.54 -3.16 -9.09
C ILE A 288 -18.70 -2.22 -7.88
N ALA A 289 -19.33 -2.71 -6.81
CA ALA A 289 -19.52 -1.92 -5.58
C ALA A 289 -18.20 -1.46 -4.96
N GLN A 290 -17.19 -2.33 -5.00
CA GLN A 290 -15.85 -2.04 -4.45
C GLN A 290 -15.10 -1.04 -5.32
N ILE A 291 -15.24 -1.13 -6.65
CA ILE A 291 -14.66 -0.16 -7.60
C ILE A 291 -15.27 1.22 -7.37
N ILE A 292 -16.59 1.31 -7.30
CA ILE A 292 -17.31 2.56 -7.02
C ILE A 292 -16.91 3.12 -5.64
N GLY A 293 -16.81 2.24 -4.64
CA GLY A 293 -16.33 2.58 -3.30
C GLY A 293 -14.89 3.09 -3.28
N LEU A 294 -14.00 2.54 -4.12
CA LEU A 294 -12.64 3.05 -4.29
C LEU A 294 -12.65 4.46 -4.90
N GLY A 295 -13.49 4.70 -5.92
CA GLY A 295 -13.66 6.03 -6.49
C GLY A 295 -14.13 7.06 -5.48
N ALA A 296 -15.02 6.67 -4.55
CA ALA A 296 -15.43 7.55 -3.45
C ALA A 296 -14.32 7.80 -2.41
N ALA A 297 -13.44 6.81 -2.19
CA ALA A 297 -12.26 6.99 -1.34
C ALA A 297 -11.24 7.96 -1.95
N VAL A 298 -11.05 7.90 -3.26
CA VAL A 298 -10.24 8.89 -4.00
C VAL A 298 -10.82 10.29 -3.83
N ASP A 299 -12.13 10.48 -4.07
CA ASP A 299 -12.77 11.79 -3.86
C ASP A 299 -12.57 12.31 -2.43
N TYR A 300 -12.64 11.41 -1.43
CA TYR A 300 -12.46 11.77 -0.04
C TYR A 300 -11.03 12.26 0.24
N LEU A 301 -10.01 11.52 -0.23
CA LEU A 301 -8.61 11.90 -0.07
C LEU A 301 -8.26 13.16 -0.87
N ASP A 302 -8.77 13.32 -2.09
CA ASP A 302 -8.61 14.54 -2.90
C ASP A 302 -9.21 15.77 -2.19
N SER A 303 -10.35 15.60 -1.49
CA SER A 303 -10.98 16.69 -0.75
C SER A 303 -10.15 17.16 0.46
N ILE A 304 -9.32 16.30 1.02
CA ILE A 304 -8.35 16.62 2.08
C ILE A 304 -7.08 17.23 1.47
N GLY A 305 -6.65 16.72 0.31
CA GLY A 305 -5.41 17.05 -0.37
C GLY A 305 -4.21 16.26 0.14
N MET A 306 -3.55 15.52 -0.76
CA MET A 306 -2.47 14.60 -0.37
C MET A 306 -1.24 15.30 0.21
N ASP A 307 -0.97 16.55 -0.16
CA ASP A 307 0.07 17.37 0.50
C ASP A 307 -0.26 17.63 1.98
N SER A 308 -1.54 17.88 2.29
CA SER A 308 -2.00 18.07 3.68
C SER A 308 -1.93 16.76 4.46
N VAL A 309 -2.27 15.63 3.84
CA VAL A 309 -2.09 14.28 4.42
C VAL A 309 -0.62 14.07 4.78
N ARG A 310 0.29 14.27 3.85
CA ARG A 310 1.73 14.10 4.08
C ARG A 310 2.26 15.02 5.18
N ALA A 311 1.92 16.30 5.14
CA ALA A 311 2.35 17.28 6.15
C ALA A 311 1.86 16.91 7.55
N HIS A 312 0.62 16.47 7.68
CA HIS A 312 0.04 16.00 8.93
C HIS A 312 0.79 14.77 9.46
N GLU A 313 0.98 13.75 8.64
CA GLU A 313 1.68 12.53 9.04
C GLU A 313 3.13 12.78 9.43
N MET A 314 3.84 13.68 8.73
CA MET A 314 5.19 14.09 9.11
C MET A 314 5.23 14.74 10.49
N ALA A 315 4.31 15.68 10.75
CA ALA A 315 4.24 16.37 12.04
C ALA A 315 3.89 15.40 13.18
N LEU A 316 2.92 14.51 12.94
CA LEU A 316 2.51 13.51 13.93
C LEU A 316 3.59 12.46 14.17
N THR A 317 4.32 12.05 13.13
CA THR A 317 5.46 11.12 13.26
C THR A 317 6.60 11.75 14.05
N ASP A 318 6.91 13.03 13.82
CA ASP A 318 7.91 13.77 14.60
C ASP A 318 7.51 13.88 16.08
N TYR A 319 6.24 14.21 16.33
CA TYR A 319 5.68 14.24 17.69
C TYR A 319 5.81 12.86 18.36
N ALA A 320 5.44 11.79 17.66
CA ALA A 320 5.50 10.42 18.17
C ALA A 320 6.94 9.99 18.52
N LEU A 321 7.89 10.22 17.60
CA LEU A 321 9.29 9.84 17.82
C LEU A 321 9.88 10.56 19.05
N ARG A 322 9.63 11.88 19.18
CA ARG A 322 10.11 12.66 20.32
C ARG A 322 9.45 12.23 21.63
N THR A 323 8.11 12.19 21.67
CA THR A 323 7.36 11.85 22.88
C THR A 323 7.69 10.46 23.40
N LEU A 324 7.80 9.48 22.51
CA LEU A 324 8.12 8.11 22.87
C LEU A 324 9.59 7.97 23.34
N ALA A 325 10.53 8.65 22.68
CA ALA A 325 11.93 8.67 23.11
C ALA A 325 12.11 9.36 24.47
N ASP A 326 11.49 10.52 24.67
CA ASP A 326 11.59 11.27 25.93
C ASP A 326 10.99 10.51 27.11
N ARG A 327 9.91 9.75 26.88
CA ARG A 327 9.19 9.06 27.96
C ARG A 327 9.73 7.67 28.28
N HIS A 328 10.23 6.95 27.28
CA HIS A 328 10.64 5.54 27.43
C HIS A 328 12.14 5.31 27.28
N GLY A 329 12.89 6.26 26.70
CA GLY A 329 14.35 6.18 26.57
C GLY A 329 14.81 4.84 25.98
N ASP A 330 15.80 4.23 26.64
CA ASP A 330 16.40 2.96 26.20
C ASP A 330 15.47 1.74 26.34
N ASP A 331 14.33 1.88 27.02
CA ASP A 331 13.33 0.81 27.15
C ASP A 331 12.56 0.55 25.85
N LEU A 332 12.58 1.50 24.90
CA LEU A 332 11.83 1.44 23.65
C LEU A 332 12.75 1.62 22.43
N LEU A 333 12.91 0.56 21.66
CA LEU A 333 13.58 0.62 20.36
C LEU A 333 12.54 0.77 19.24
N ILE A 334 12.61 1.85 18.47
CA ILE A 334 11.82 2.07 17.25
C ILE A 334 12.74 1.87 16.04
N HIS A 335 12.39 0.93 15.17
CA HIS A 335 13.15 0.62 13.97
C HIS A 335 12.84 1.61 12.82
N GLY A 336 13.82 1.80 11.94
CA GLY A 336 13.74 2.62 10.73
C GLY A 336 14.36 4.00 10.86
N PRO A 337 14.38 4.81 9.78
CA PRO A 337 15.04 6.11 9.74
C PRO A 337 14.52 7.04 10.85
N SER A 338 15.44 7.81 11.48
CA SER A 338 15.08 8.82 12.49
C SER A 338 14.52 10.10 11.87
N ALA A 339 14.94 10.43 10.64
CA ALA A 339 14.48 11.62 9.93
C ALA A 339 13.06 11.40 9.36
N VAL A 340 12.11 12.24 9.76
CA VAL A 340 10.70 12.14 9.33
C VAL A 340 10.51 12.38 7.82
N ALA A 341 11.45 13.04 7.17
CA ALA A 341 11.43 13.22 5.71
C ALA A 341 11.62 11.89 4.97
N ASP A 342 12.37 10.96 5.56
CA ASP A 342 12.78 9.68 4.98
C ASP A 342 11.82 8.53 5.37
N ARG A 343 10.72 8.84 6.08
CA ARG A 343 9.78 7.82 6.54
C ARG A 343 8.31 8.24 6.48
N GLY A 344 7.41 7.26 6.39
CA GLY A 344 5.98 7.39 6.64
C GLY A 344 5.63 7.18 8.11
N GLY A 345 4.35 7.31 8.44
CA GLY A 345 3.80 7.20 9.80
C GLY A 345 3.76 5.77 10.36
N VAL A 346 4.83 5.00 10.22
CA VAL A 346 4.94 3.61 10.72
C VAL A 346 6.01 3.52 11.80
N LEU A 347 5.66 2.99 12.97
CA LEU A 347 6.50 2.84 14.14
C LEU A 347 6.53 1.37 14.55
N SER A 348 7.50 0.60 14.05
CA SER A 348 7.74 -0.78 14.50
C SER A 348 8.67 -0.76 15.70
N MET A 349 8.20 -1.31 16.82
CA MET A 349 8.85 -1.15 18.11
C MET A 349 9.06 -2.47 18.84
N CYS A 350 10.17 -2.51 19.62
CA CYS A 350 10.43 -3.48 20.68
C CYS A 350 10.45 -2.71 22.01
N TYR A 351 9.68 -3.17 22.98
CA TYR A 351 9.58 -2.51 24.29
C TYR A 351 10.05 -3.44 25.39
N ARG A 352 11.20 -3.11 26.02
CA ARG A 352 11.87 -3.98 26.99
C ARG A 352 12.00 -5.42 26.44
N ASP A 353 11.94 -6.41 27.32
CA ASP A 353 11.91 -7.84 26.93
C ASP A 353 10.48 -8.38 26.78
N ILE A 354 9.47 -7.49 26.58
CA ILE A 354 8.07 -7.88 26.47
C ILE A 354 7.81 -8.38 25.04
N HIS A 355 7.27 -9.61 24.94
CA HIS A 355 6.91 -10.15 23.64
C HIS A 355 5.86 -9.27 22.96
N PRO A 356 6.00 -8.89 21.67
CA PRO A 356 5.10 -7.97 20.99
C PRO A 356 3.61 -8.36 21.03
N HIS A 357 3.31 -9.65 21.05
CA HIS A 357 1.95 -10.15 21.17
C HIS A 357 1.34 -9.83 22.55
N ASP A 358 2.11 -10.05 23.62
CA ASP A 358 1.64 -9.78 24.98
C ASP A 358 1.51 -8.27 25.20
N LEU A 359 2.46 -7.49 24.65
CA LEU A 359 2.38 -6.04 24.63
C LEU A 359 1.06 -5.57 23.97
N SER A 360 0.76 -6.07 22.76
CA SER A 360 -0.45 -5.67 22.05
C SER A 360 -1.75 -6.02 22.78
N GLN A 361 -1.78 -7.11 23.56
CA GLN A 361 -2.94 -7.49 24.37
C GLN A 361 -3.16 -6.53 25.56
N VAL A 362 -2.09 -6.06 26.18
CA VAL A 362 -2.20 -5.06 27.26
C VAL A 362 -2.63 -3.71 26.71
N LEU A 363 -2.10 -3.28 25.57
CA LEU A 363 -2.49 -2.05 24.89
C LEU A 363 -3.99 -2.07 24.49
N ASP A 364 -4.51 -3.21 24.00
CA ASP A 364 -5.92 -3.38 23.64
C ASP A 364 -6.88 -3.19 24.83
N GLN A 365 -6.46 -3.49 26.06
CA GLN A 365 -7.26 -3.24 27.27
C GLN A 365 -7.55 -1.74 27.47
N ARG A 366 -6.73 -0.87 26.88
CA ARG A 366 -6.88 0.59 26.88
C ARG A 366 -7.47 1.14 25.58
N GLY A 367 -7.96 0.27 24.69
CA GLY A 367 -8.50 0.65 23.39
C GLY A 367 -7.42 1.02 22.35
N VAL A 368 -6.13 0.81 22.65
CA VAL A 368 -5.02 1.12 21.74
C VAL A 368 -4.75 -0.08 20.83
N CYS A 369 -5.11 0.08 19.55
CA CYS A 369 -5.04 -0.97 18.54
C CYS A 369 -3.70 -0.90 17.79
N VAL A 370 -2.78 -1.80 18.09
CA VAL A 370 -1.52 -1.99 17.36
C VAL A 370 -1.42 -3.41 16.82
N ARG A 371 -0.57 -3.65 15.87
CA ARG A 371 -0.33 -4.98 15.31
C ARG A 371 0.95 -5.59 15.90
N ALA A 372 0.89 -6.86 16.30
CA ALA A 372 2.07 -7.65 16.68
C ALA A 372 2.42 -8.69 15.60
N GLY A 373 3.73 -8.92 15.38
CA GLY A 373 4.21 -9.98 14.52
C GLY A 373 5.27 -9.56 13.52
N HIS A 374 5.39 -10.33 12.43
CA HIS A 374 6.39 -10.08 11.36
C HIS A 374 5.87 -9.21 10.22
N HIS A 375 4.65 -8.69 10.29
CA HIS A 375 4.02 -7.73 9.34
C HIS A 375 4.10 -8.15 7.86
N CYS A 376 4.05 -9.47 7.59
CA CYS A 376 4.26 -10.05 6.25
C CYS A 376 5.61 -9.67 5.60
N ALA A 377 6.67 -9.51 6.41
CA ALA A 377 8.03 -9.17 5.99
C ALA A 377 9.07 -9.98 6.79
N LYS A 378 8.95 -11.33 6.79
CA LYS A 378 9.86 -12.20 7.55
C LYS A 378 11.34 -12.04 7.19
N PRO A 379 11.74 -11.86 5.91
CA PRO A 379 13.14 -11.58 5.60
C PRO A 379 13.64 -10.33 6.31
N LEU A 380 12.88 -9.24 6.31
CA LEU A 380 13.22 -8.00 7.01
C LEU A 380 13.36 -8.20 8.53
N MET A 381 12.45 -8.97 9.17
CA MET A 381 12.60 -9.29 10.61
C MET A 381 13.93 -9.98 10.92
N ARG A 382 14.40 -10.87 10.03
CA ARG A 382 15.72 -11.53 10.18
C ARG A 382 16.88 -10.55 10.03
N LEU A 383 16.78 -9.60 9.08
CA LEU A 383 17.79 -8.55 8.91
C LEU A 383 17.88 -7.64 10.15
N LEU A 384 16.74 -7.35 10.78
CA LEU A 384 16.67 -6.58 12.02
C LEU A 384 17.09 -7.38 13.26
N GLY A 385 17.32 -8.69 13.15
CA GLY A 385 17.69 -9.55 14.28
C GLY A 385 16.55 -9.81 15.27
N VAL A 386 15.27 -9.59 14.87
CA VAL A 386 14.10 -9.76 15.72
C VAL A 386 13.12 -10.79 15.15
N GLY A 387 12.40 -11.49 16.03
CA GLY A 387 11.36 -12.43 15.61
C GLY A 387 10.04 -11.75 15.21
N ALA A 388 9.73 -10.64 15.87
CA ALA A 388 8.50 -9.87 15.72
C ALA A 388 8.69 -8.48 16.31
N THR A 389 7.81 -7.53 15.92
CA THR A 389 7.68 -6.21 16.54
C THR A 389 6.22 -5.90 16.85
N ALA A 390 5.96 -4.97 17.76
CA ALA A 390 4.70 -4.27 17.84
C ALA A 390 4.75 -3.09 16.87
N ARG A 391 3.71 -2.88 16.06
CA ARG A 391 3.68 -1.82 15.06
C ARG A 391 2.49 -0.91 15.27
N ALA A 392 2.74 0.36 15.56
CA ALA A 392 1.78 1.44 15.41
C ALA A 392 1.91 2.03 13.99
N SER A 393 0.80 2.31 13.34
CA SER A 393 0.76 2.94 12.03
C SER A 393 -0.33 4.00 11.99
N LEU A 394 0.10 5.22 11.72
CA LEU A 394 -0.68 6.46 11.75
C LEU A 394 -1.45 6.65 10.44
N TYR A 395 -2.50 7.47 10.49
CA TYR A 395 -3.21 7.94 9.30
C TYR A 395 -3.94 9.27 9.59
N ILE A 396 -4.68 9.75 8.62
CA ILE A 396 -5.35 11.07 8.58
C ILE A 396 -6.27 11.37 9.77
N TYR A 397 -6.72 10.38 10.51
CA TYR A 397 -7.63 10.53 11.66
C TYR A 397 -6.93 10.41 13.02
N ASN A 398 -5.61 10.21 13.04
CA ASN A 398 -4.84 10.19 14.27
C ASN A 398 -4.33 11.58 14.62
N ASP A 399 -4.21 11.86 15.91
CA ASP A 399 -3.69 13.11 16.46
C ASP A 399 -2.70 12.85 17.61
N GLU A 400 -2.17 13.93 18.18
CA GLU A 400 -1.19 13.84 19.29
C GLU A 400 -1.77 13.09 20.51
N SER A 401 -3.08 13.19 20.77
CA SER A 401 -3.70 12.47 21.88
C SER A 401 -3.70 10.95 21.70
N ASP A 402 -3.73 10.46 20.45
CA ASP A 402 -3.59 9.03 20.15
C ASP A 402 -2.16 8.53 20.48
N ILE A 403 -1.14 9.39 20.29
CA ILE A 403 0.26 9.09 20.64
C ILE A 403 0.46 9.12 22.16
N ASP A 404 -0.15 10.10 22.83
CA ASP A 404 -0.10 10.17 24.30
C ASP A 404 -0.73 8.93 24.93
N ALA A 405 -1.88 8.48 24.41
CA ALA A 405 -2.54 7.26 24.85
C ALA A 405 -1.69 6.00 24.59
N LEU A 406 -1.00 5.91 23.44
CA LEU A 406 -0.04 4.85 23.17
C LEU A 406 1.09 4.87 24.22
N SER A 407 1.67 6.04 24.49
CA SER A 407 2.77 6.20 25.43
C SER A 407 2.36 5.84 26.88
N GLU A 408 1.14 6.21 27.30
CA GLU A 408 0.59 5.83 28.59
C GLU A 408 0.37 4.33 28.71
N ALA A 409 -0.22 3.72 27.67
CA ALA A 409 -0.47 2.28 27.64
C ALA A 409 0.84 1.46 27.63
N LEU A 410 1.91 1.96 26.97
CA LEU A 410 3.25 1.36 27.05
C LEU A 410 3.81 1.40 28.49
N THR A 411 3.67 2.52 29.19
CA THR A 411 4.10 2.64 30.60
C THR A 411 3.38 1.60 31.47
N GLU A 412 2.07 1.50 31.36
CA GLU A 412 1.26 0.52 32.11
C GLU A 412 1.64 -0.92 31.78
N ALA A 413 1.91 -1.22 30.51
CA ALA A 413 2.40 -2.53 30.10
C ALA A 413 3.75 -2.85 30.76
N GLY A 414 4.67 -1.88 30.79
CA GLY A 414 5.95 -2.02 31.49
C GLY A 414 5.79 -2.33 32.98
N ASP A 415 4.89 -1.63 33.65
CA ASP A 415 4.60 -1.84 35.07
C ASP A 415 3.93 -3.20 35.32
N PHE A 416 3.00 -3.59 34.45
CA PHE A 416 2.30 -4.89 34.53
C PHE A 416 3.30 -6.06 34.46
N PHE A 417 4.23 -6.06 33.51
CA PHE A 417 5.21 -7.13 33.35
C PHE A 417 6.35 -7.06 34.39
N ALA A 418 6.70 -5.88 34.89
CA ALA A 418 7.70 -5.76 35.97
C ALA A 418 7.26 -6.41 37.29
N HIS A 419 5.95 -6.56 37.52
CA HIS A 419 5.40 -7.14 38.76
C HIS A 419 5.00 -8.61 38.62
N GLN A 420 5.18 -9.25 37.45
CA GLN A 420 4.97 -10.69 37.29
C GLN A 420 6.22 -11.45 37.79
N PRO A 421 6.10 -12.41 38.70
CA PRO A 421 7.22 -13.26 39.07
C PRO A 421 7.65 -14.10 37.85
N ALA A 422 8.95 -14.19 37.61
CA ALA A 422 9.59 -14.96 36.55
C ALA A 422 9.26 -16.44 36.61
#